data_18b2d482453fa934a3be56ae5971f348
#
_entry.id   18b2d482453fa934a3be56ae5971f348
#
_cell.length_a   1.000
_cell.length_b   1.000
_cell.length_c   1.000
_cell.angle_alpha   90.00
_cell.angle_beta   90.00
_cell.angle_gamma   90.00
#
_symmetry.space_group_name_H-M   'P 1'
#
loop_
_entity.id
_entity.type
_entity.pdbx_description
1 polymer ?
#
loop_
_entity_poly.entity_id
_entity_poly.type
_entity_poly.pdbx_seq_one_letter_code
_entity_poly.pdbx_strand_id
1 'polypeptide(L)'
;MKIMIPVSVGELIDKITILEIKSLFTNDKYVSKELNELNQIKSTLTQYTLDYEVQLKKVNEKLWKIEDKIREKEKLQEFDDEFIELARGVYIKNDERARIKREINILCNSDYQEVKIY
;
A
#
# COMPACT_ATOMS: atom_id res chain seq x y z
N MET A 1 -8.29 18.54 -13.54
CA MET A 1 -8.35 19.14 -12.20
C MET A 1 -7.59 18.25 -11.22
N LYS A 2 -6.80 18.84 -10.34
CA LYS A 2 -6.10 18.13 -9.26
C LYS A 2 -6.66 18.60 -7.92
N ILE A 3 -7.01 17.65 -7.07
CA ILE A 3 -7.53 17.94 -5.72
C ILE A 3 -6.41 17.71 -4.71
N MET A 4 -6.22 18.66 -3.81
CA MET A 4 -5.24 18.57 -2.74
C MET A 4 -5.94 18.26 -1.42
N ILE A 5 -5.52 17.20 -0.76
CA ILE A 5 -6.06 16.81 0.55
C ILE A 5 -4.91 16.54 1.52
N PRO A 6 -5.13 16.78 2.82
CA PRO A 6 -4.16 16.38 3.82
C PRO A 6 -4.16 14.86 3.99
N VAL A 7 -2.96 14.28 4.08
CA VAL A 7 -2.80 12.84 4.32
C VAL A 7 -1.68 12.62 5.33
N SER A 8 -1.66 11.45 5.96
CA SER A 8 -0.53 11.07 6.81
C SER A 8 0.70 10.75 5.97
N VAL A 9 1.88 10.82 6.58
CA VAL A 9 3.12 10.44 5.89
C VAL A 9 3.09 8.96 5.51
N GLY A 10 2.58 8.10 6.39
CA GLY A 10 2.41 6.67 6.11
C GLY A 10 1.53 6.42 4.89
N GLU A 11 0.46 7.20 4.72
CA GLU A 11 -0.41 7.09 3.56
C GLU A 11 0.30 7.48 2.27
N LEU A 12 1.12 8.53 2.31
CA LEU A 12 1.93 8.94 1.16
C LEU A 12 2.88 7.83 0.72
N ILE A 13 3.63 7.25 1.66
CA ILE A 13 4.60 6.20 1.36
C ILE A 13 3.88 4.94 0.86
N ASP A 14 2.78 4.56 1.50
CA ASP A 14 1.97 3.42 1.07
C ASP A 14 1.51 3.58 -0.38
N LYS A 15 0.98 4.74 -0.72
CA LYS A 15 0.50 5.02 -2.08
C LYS A 15 1.63 4.95 -3.11
N ILE A 16 2.83 5.45 -2.76
CA ILE A 16 4.01 5.36 -3.62
C ILE A 16 4.35 3.89 -3.90
N THR A 17 4.40 3.04 -2.86
CA THR A 17 4.72 1.62 -3.05
C THR A 17 3.70 0.91 -3.94
N ILE A 18 2.42 1.23 -3.79
CA ILE A 18 1.35 0.66 -4.62
C ILE A 18 1.52 1.10 -6.08
N LEU A 19 1.80 2.37 -6.33
CA LEU A 19 2.05 2.88 -7.68
C LEU A 19 3.29 2.26 -8.31
N GLU A 20 4.34 2.02 -7.53
CA GLU A 20 5.52 1.31 -8.01
C GLU A 20 5.18 -0.11 -8.47
N ILE A 21 4.36 -0.83 -7.69
CA ILE A 21 3.89 -2.17 -8.07
C ILE A 21 3.08 -2.09 -9.37
N LYS A 22 2.12 -1.16 -9.44
CA LYS A 22 1.31 -0.96 -10.66
C LYS A 22 2.16 -0.69 -11.89
N SER A 23 3.24 0.07 -11.73
CA SER A 23 4.13 0.42 -12.84
C SER A 23 4.82 -0.79 -13.48
N LEU A 24 4.88 -1.92 -12.78
CA LEU A 24 5.41 -3.17 -13.33
C LEU A 24 4.43 -3.85 -14.27
N PHE A 25 3.13 -3.51 -14.20
CA PHE A 25 2.07 -4.17 -14.95
C PHE A 25 1.44 -3.29 -16.02
N THR A 26 1.74 -1.99 -16.05
CA THR A 26 1.15 -1.07 -17.00
C THR A 26 2.10 0.08 -17.33
N ASN A 27 1.99 0.60 -18.57
CA ASN A 27 2.66 1.83 -19.00
C ASN A 27 1.71 3.03 -18.97
N ASP A 28 0.59 2.92 -18.28
CA ASP A 28 -0.41 3.98 -18.21
C ASP A 28 0.21 5.27 -17.67
N LYS A 29 0.01 6.37 -18.40
CA LYS A 29 0.58 7.67 -18.04
C LYS A 29 0.04 8.24 -16.74
N TYR A 30 -1.16 7.85 -16.31
CA TYR A 30 -1.71 8.30 -15.03
C TYR A 30 -0.94 7.70 -13.85
N VAL A 31 -0.48 6.45 -13.98
CA VAL A 31 0.35 5.80 -12.94
C VAL A 31 1.70 6.51 -12.83
N SER A 32 2.40 6.71 -13.94
CA SER A 32 3.72 7.35 -13.90
C SER A 32 3.65 8.81 -13.47
N LYS A 33 2.63 9.54 -13.89
CA LYS A 33 2.43 10.94 -13.49
C LYS A 33 2.22 11.07 -12.00
N GLU A 34 1.31 10.28 -11.43
CA GLU A 34 1.04 10.31 -9.99
C GLU A 34 2.26 9.89 -9.19
N LEU A 35 2.94 8.82 -9.62
CA LEU A 35 4.15 8.34 -8.96
C LEU A 35 5.23 9.42 -8.92
N ASN A 36 5.47 10.12 -10.03
CA ASN A 36 6.44 11.20 -10.10
C ASN A 36 6.10 12.35 -9.15
N GLU A 37 4.82 12.76 -9.11
CA GLU A 37 4.38 13.83 -8.22
C GLU A 37 4.54 13.45 -6.75
N LEU A 38 4.16 12.22 -6.39
CA LEU A 38 4.27 11.77 -5.00
C LEU A 38 5.73 11.59 -4.58
N ASN A 39 6.61 11.14 -5.47
CA ASN A 39 8.04 11.06 -5.19
C ASN A 39 8.65 12.44 -4.94
N GLN A 40 8.20 13.46 -5.65
CA GLN A 40 8.64 14.84 -5.40
C GLN A 40 8.24 15.30 -4.00
N ILE A 41 7.01 14.97 -3.58
CA ILE A 41 6.55 15.29 -2.22
C ILE A 41 7.38 14.53 -1.19
N LYS A 42 7.61 13.22 -1.42
CA LYS A 42 8.44 12.40 -0.53
C LYS A 42 9.85 12.99 -0.37
N SER A 43 10.41 13.57 -1.42
CA SER A 43 11.76 14.14 -1.38
C SER A 43 11.89 15.31 -0.39
N THR A 44 10.77 15.88 0.06
CA THR A 44 10.77 16.95 1.08
C THR A 44 10.84 16.42 2.50
N LEU A 45 10.70 15.11 2.71
CA LEU A 45 10.82 14.50 4.03
C LEU A 45 12.28 14.53 4.49
N THR A 46 12.50 14.84 5.77
CA THR A 46 13.85 14.92 6.34
C THR A 46 14.28 13.63 7.02
N GLN A 47 13.32 12.75 7.37
CA GLN A 47 13.60 11.48 8.01
C GLN A 47 13.92 10.40 6.98
N TYR A 48 14.75 9.44 7.38
CA TYR A 48 15.10 8.29 6.56
C TYR A 48 14.01 7.22 6.68
N THR A 49 13.27 7.01 5.60
CA THR A 49 12.11 6.11 5.59
C THR A 49 12.31 4.83 4.77
N LEU A 50 13.49 4.65 4.16
CA LEU A 50 13.72 3.58 3.18
C LEU A 50 13.44 2.18 3.74
N ASP A 51 13.83 1.89 4.98
CA ASP A 51 13.61 0.58 5.57
C ASP A 51 12.11 0.26 5.69
N TYR A 52 11.31 1.24 6.06
CA TYR A 52 9.86 1.10 6.12
C TYR A 52 9.23 0.99 4.74
N GLU A 53 9.74 1.74 3.77
CA GLU A 53 9.27 1.65 2.38
C GLU A 53 9.45 0.24 1.82
N VAL A 54 10.61 -0.37 2.08
CA VAL A 54 10.90 -1.74 1.64
C VAL A 54 9.95 -2.73 2.29
N GLN A 55 9.71 -2.62 3.61
CA GLN A 55 8.77 -3.47 4.33
C GLN A 55 7.35 -3.31 3.80
N LEU A 56 6.92 -2.09 3.60
CA LEU A 56 5.57 -1.77 3.14
C LEU A 56 5.34 -2.28 1.71
N LYS A 57 6.32 -2.12 0.85
CA LYS A 57 6.25 -2.64 -0.52
C LYS A 57 6.12 -4.16 -0.54
N LYS A 58 6.86 -4.87 0.31
CA LYS A 58 6.76 -6.32 0.42
C LYS A 58 5.36 -6.77 0.85
N VAL A 59 4.78 -6.10 1.83
CA VAL A 59 3.42 -6.40 2.29
C VAL A 59 2.42 -6.14 1.17
N ASN A 60 2.54 -5.02 0.47
CA ASN A 60 1.65 -4.68 -0.64
C ASN A 60 1.80 -5.64 -1.83
N GLU A 61 3.01 -6.12 -2.11
CA GLU A 61 3.23 -7.16 -3.13
C GLU A 61 2.54 -8.47 -2.76
N LYS A 62 2.59 -8.86 -1.49
CA LYS A 62 1.88 -10.06 -1.01
C LYS A 62 0.37 -9.89 -1.12
N LEU A 63 -0.16 -8.72 -0.75
CA LEU A 63 -1.57 -8.41 -0.90
C LEU A 63 -2.00 -8.47 -2.38
N TRP A 64 -1.19 -7.95 -3.26
CA TRP A 64 -1.44 -7.99 -4.70
C TRP A 64 -1.60 -9.44 -5.19
N LYS A 65 -0.68 -10.32 -4.80
CA LYS A 65 -0.73 -11.73 -5.16
C LYS A 65 -1.94 -12.45 -4.57
N ILE A 66 -2.29 -12.15 -3.32
CA ILE A 66 -3.47 -12.70 -2.65
C ILE A 66 -4.73 -12.30 -3.41
N GLU A 67 -4.86 -11.03 -3.75
CA GLU A 67 -6.02 -10.52 -4.49
C GLU A 67 -6.16 -11.18 -5.87
N ASP A 68 -5.06 -11.35 -6.59
CA ASP A 68 -5.07 -12.05 -7.88
C ASP A 68 -5.57 -13.49 -7.73
N LYS A 69 -5.09 -14.21 -6.73
CA LYS A 69 -5.50 -15.60 -6.48
C LYS A 69 -6.96 -15.70 -6.06
N ILE A 70 -7.43 -14.77 -5.23
CA ILE A 70 -8.85 -14.72 -4.82
C ILE A 70 -9.73 -14.54 -6.06
N ARG A 71 -9.36 -13.63 -6.97
CA ARG A 71 -10.12 -13.38 -8.19
C ARG A 71 -10.11 -14.58 -9.12
N GLU A 72 -9.00 -15.31 -9.20
CA GLU A 72 -8.90 -16.55 -9.96
C GLU A 72 -9.83 -17.62 -9.38
N LYS A 73 -9.81 -17.82 -8.07
CA LYS A 73 -10.70 -18.74 -7.36
C LYS A 73 -12.17 -18.38 -7.57
N GLU A 74 -12.50 -17.09 -7.52
CA GLU A 74 -13.86 -16.61 -7.78
C GLU A 74 -14.32 -16.96 -9.19
N LYS A 75 -13.48 -16.77 -10.20
CA LYS A 75 -13.81 -17.15 -11.58
C LYS A 75 -14.08 -18.63 -11.73
N LEU A 76 -13.33 -19.46 -11.01
CA LEU A 76 -13.47 -20.90 -11.03
C LEU A 76 -14.56 -21.41 -10.09
N GLN A 77 -15.15 -20.53 -9.28
CA GLN A 77 -16.13 -20.86 -8.24
C GLN A 77 -15.60 -21.92 -7.26
N GLU A 78 -14.30 -21.82 -6.93
CA GLU A 78 -13.62 -22.70 -5.99
C GLU A 78 -13.48 -22.05 -4.63
N PHE A 79 -14.42 -22.34 -3.74
CA PHE A 79 -14.45 -21.77 -2.38
C PHE A 79 -13.98 -22.82 -1.36
N ASP A 80 -12.79 -23.33 -1.61
CA ASP A 80 -12.13 -24.38 -0.84
C ASP A 80 -11.30 -23.82 0.34
N ASP A 81 -10.53 -24.69 0.99
CA ASP A 81 -9.70 -24.30 2.10
C ASP A 81 -8.62 -23.28 1.68
N GLU A 82 -8.10 -23.40 0.46
CA GLU A 82 -7.15 -22.42 -0.07
C GLU A 82 -7.79 -21.04 -0.21
N PHE A 83 -9.03 -20.97 -0.69
CA PHE A 83 -9.78 -19.72 -0.77
C PHE A 83 -9.94 -19.09 0.61
N ILE A 84 -10.26 -19.89 1.62
CA ILE A 84 -10.42 -19.42 3.01
C ILE A 84 -9.10 -18.85 3.52
N GLU A 85 -7.98 -19.54 3.31
CA GLU A 85 -6.66 -19.08 3.74
C GLU A 85 -6.25 -17.77 3.03
N LEU A 86 -6.56 -17.65 1.74
CA LEU A 86 -6.32 -16.40 1.00
C LEU A 86 -7.15 -15.26 1.59
N ALA A 87 -8.42 -15.50 1.86
CA ALA A 87 -9.31 -14.49 2.44
C ALA A 87 -8.83 -14.03 3.82
N ARG A 88 -8.38 -14.97 4.65
CA ARG A 88 -7.79 -14.65 5.96
C ARG A 88 -6.51 -13.83 5.81
N GLY A 89 -5.72 -14.14 4.81
CA GLY A 89 -4.48 -13.42 4.50
C GLY A 89 -4.69 -11.94 4.24
N VAL A 90 -5.86 -11.56 3.71
CA VAL A 90 -6.17 -10.15 3.42
C VAL A 90 -6.13 -9.30 4.69
N TYR A 91 -6.88 -9.68 5.73
CA TYR A 91 -6.91 -8.87 6.95
C TYR A 91 -5.58 -8.95 7.71
N ILE A 92 -4.93 -10.12 7.72
CA ILE A 92 -3.64 -10.30 8.41
C ILE A 92 -2.58 -9.36 7.79
N LYS A 93 -2.49 -9.32 6.47
CA LYS A 93 -1.55 -8.44 5.77
C LYS A 93 -1.92 -6.97 5.86
N ASN A 94 -3.22 -6.65 5.86
CA ASN A 94 -3.66 -5.28 6.07
C ASN A 94 -3.35 -4.78 7.48
N ASP A 95 -3.41 -5.63 8.49
CA ASP A 95 -2.99 -5.28 9.85
C ASP A 95 -1.49 -4.99 9.92
N GLU A 96 -0.69 -5.81 9.26
CA GLU A 96 0.77 -5.59 9.15
C GLU A 96 1.06 -4.28 8.42
N ARG A 97 0.36 -4.02 7.33
CA ARG A 97 0.45 -2.77 6.56
C ARG A 97 0.14 -1.56 7.43
N ALA A 98 -0.95 -1.62 8.19
CA ALA A 98 -1.35 -0.54 9.10
C ALA A 98 -0.30 -0.28 10.18
N ARG A 99 0.32 -1.33 10.71
CA ARG A 99 1.40 -1.20 11.70
C ARG A 99 2.60 -0.46 11.12
N ILE A 100 3.02 -0.82 9.92
CA ILE A 100 4.17 -0.18 9.26
C ILE A 100 3.86 1.30 8.98
N LYS A 101 2.67 1.60 8.48
CA LYS A 101 2.23 2.97 8.23
C LYS A 101 2.25 3.80 9.52
N ARG A 102 1.82 3.21 10.64
CA ARG A 102 1.85 3.88 11.93
C ARG A 102 3.29 4.18 12.38
N GLU A 103 4.20 3.25 12.18
CA GLU A 103 5.62 3.46 12.53
C GLU A 103 6.23 4.60 11.70
N ILE A 104 5.90 4.68 10.41
CA ILE A 104 6.29 5.81 9.56
C ILE A 104 5.74 7.13 10.11
N ASN A 105 4.47 7.15 10.49
CA ASN A 105 3.83 8.34 11.03
C ASN A 105 4.50 8.82 12.32
N ILE A 106 4.89 7.90 13.19
CA ILE A 106 5.60 8.22 14.42
C ILE A 106 6.99 8.77 14.10
N LEU A 107 7.73 8.12 13.22
CA LEU A 107 9.07 8.57 12.82
C LEU A 107 9.05 9.98 12.24
N CYS A 108 8.07 10.27 11.41
CA CYS A 108 7.97 11.55 10.69
C CYS A 108 7.12 12.59 11.44
N ASN A 109 6.64 12.28 12.63
CA ASN A 109 5.75 13.16 13.40
C ASN A 109 4.58 13.65 12.56
N SER A 110 3.88 12.72 11.91
CA SER A 110 2.77 13.02 11.02
C SER A 110 1.61 13.66 11.78
N ASP A 111 1.00 14.69 11.18
CA ASP A 111 -0.17 15.36 11.75
C ASP A 111 -1.41 14.49 11.73
N TYR A 112 -1.46 13.50 10.81
CA TYR A 112 -2.61 12.63 10.61
C TYR A 112 -2.20 11.18 10.77
N GLN A 113 -3.15 10.36 11.25
CA GLN A 113 -2.98 8.91 11.35
C GLN A 113 -4.30 8.21 11.02
N GLU A 114 -4.19 7.03 10.40
CA GLU A 114 -5.33 6.16 10.22
C GLU A 114 -5.71 5.51 11.54
N VAL A 115 -7.00 5.53 11.86
CA VAL A 115 -7.53 4.90 13.08
C VAL A 115 -8.38 3.70 12.67
N LYS A 116 -8.03 2.53 13.17
CA LYS A 116 -8.83 1.29 13.00
C LYS A 116 -9.74 1.14 14.20
N ILE A 117 -11.05 0.88 13.93
CA ILE A 117 -12.07 0.76 14.99
C ILE A 117 -12.55 -0.70 15.08
N TYR A 118 -11.66 -1.63 14.93
CA TYR A 118 -12.01 -3.05 15.06
C TYR A 118 -10.85 -3.86 15.56
#